data_c1584cac467cc7c7e3451b3d7ef0150c
#
_entry.id   c1584cac467cc7c7e3451b3d7ef0150c
#
_cell.length_a   1.000
_cell.length_b   1.000
_cell.length_c   1.000
_cell.angle_alpha   90.00
_cell.angle_beta   90.00
_cell.angle_gamma   90.00
#
_symmetry.space_group_name_H-M   'P 1'
#
loop_
_entity.id
_entity.type
_entity.pdbx_description
1 polymer ?
#
loop_
_entity_poly.entity_id
_entity_poly.type
_entity_poly.pdbx_seq_one_letter_code
_entity_poly.pdbx_strand_id
1 'polypeptide(L)'
;MALNRTNIVEKQNVLNEIRSNNMTIQELRFFSIYLSMIKARDPKSRVARFPIARFQKIMELGKIRISHMKTTTNNLLCKVISVNRESGGYNQFQLFKECIVDKDEKGDWYVEIDCHDKALPYLFEYKTRYFRYELWNALRLKSANQLRMYEILKQYEKIGEREIEIGELKALIGISQKEYPKFERFKTCVINVCQRALAEYTDIKFTYEPIKRGKGGKIVAIKFNIHKNIEYVDQIGLDEYYDLQSEPELIIDVEYTDKSKNTEHEGRRKIIFKNENLKFLAEACNGEFTEEQMDIIKSYLVKLVPFDSKTYQIDQYDYLLSKYKELNYRANRQDLAPLKNRFAYLKSLFEIEIKNIGEKSETK
;
A
#
# COMPACT_ATOMS: atom_id res chain seq x y z
N MET A 1 4.97 11.42 -21.37
CA MET A 1 3.55 11.45 -20.93
C MET A 1 3.53 12.10 -19.57
N ALA A 2 2.60 13.02 -19.30
CA ALA A 2 2.52 13.63 -17.97
C ALA A 2 1.94 12.61 -16.96
N LEU A 3 2.47 12.57 -15.75
CA LEU A 3 1.94 11.74 -14.67
C LEU A 3 0.60 12.32 -14.18
N ASN A 4 -0.47 11.55 -14.28
CA ASN A 4 -1.82 11.94 -13.88
C ASN A 4 -2.54 10.77 -13.18
N ARG A 5 -3.51 11.06 -12.33
CA ARG A 5 -4.31 10.06 -11.60
C ARG A 5 -5.14 9.17 -12.53
N THR A 6 -5.62 9.74 -13.63
CA THR A 6 -6.40 9.05 -14.68
C THR A 6 -5.55 8.27 -15.68
N ASN A 7 -4.21 8.31 -15.57
CA ASN A 7 -3.36 7.49 -16.42
C ASN A 7 -3.75 6.01 -16.28
N ILE A 8 -3.81 5.32 -17.40
CA ILE A 8 -4.16 3.90 -17.42
C ILE A 8 -2.93 3.04 -17.13
N VAL A 9 -3.01 2.24 -16.10
CA VAL A 9 -2.09 1.15 -15.83
C VAL A 9 -2.50 -0.04 -16.68
N GLU A 10 -1.61 -0.51 -17.55
CA GLU A 10 -1.79 -1.76 -18.28
C GLU A 10 -0.76 -2.78 -17.78
N LYS A 11 -1.23 -3.94 -17.34
CA LYS A 11 -0.39 -4.96 -16.72
C LYS A 11 -0.69 -6.34 -17.30
N GLN A 12 0.35 -7.06 -17.70
CA GLN A 12 0.22 -8.43 -18.16
C GLN A 12 -0.15 -9.36 -17.00
N ASN A 13 -1.04 -10.33 -17.25
CA ASN A 13 -1.52 -11.25 -16.22
C ASN A 13 -0.38 -12.04 -15.57
N VAL A 14 0.65 -12.43 -16.33
CA VAL A 14 1.83 -13.12 -15.79
C VAL A 14 2.51 -12.31 -14.70
N LEU A 15 2.67 -10.99 -14.87
CA LEU A 15 3.25 -10.13 -13.82
C LEU A 15 2.38 -10.08 -12.56
N ASN A 16 1.08 -10.26 -12.71
CA ASN A 16 0.16 -10.28 -11.59
C ASN A 16 0.15 -11.62 -10.84
N GLU A 17 0.32 -12.71 -11.58
CA GLU A 17 0.41 -14.07 -11.03
C GLU A 17 1.81 -14.39 -10.45
N ILE A 18 2.82 -13.59 -10.78
CA ILE A 18 4.15 -13.75 -10.18
C ILE A 18 4.03 -13.50 -8.68
N ARG A 19 4.49 -14.46 -7.90
CA ARG A 19 4.64 -14.35 -6.45
C ARG A 19 5.66 -13.26 -6.17
N SER A 20 5.19 -12.02 -6.03
CA SER A 20 6.04 -10.88 -5.73
C SER A 20 6.46 -10.97 -4.28
N ASN A 21 7.68 -11.43 -4.05
CA ASN A 21 8.25 -11.45 -2.73
C ASN A 21 8.33 -10.02 -2.16
N ASN A 22 7.43 -9.71 -1.21
CA ASN A 22 7.57 -8.61 -0.26
C ASN A 22 7.78 -7.20 -0.84
N MET A 23 7.03 -6.82 -1.87
CA MET A 23 6.97 -5.41 -2.24
C MET A 23 6.17 -4.63 -1.20
N THR A 24 6.75 -3.54 -0.73
CA THR A 24 6.04 -2.56 0.10
C THR A 24 4.98 -1.84 -0.71
N ILE A 25 4.03 -1.20 -0.04
CA ILE A 25 3.01 -0.39 -0.74
C ILE A 25 3.65 0.71 -1.60
N GLN A 26 4.74 1.31 -1.15
CA GLN A 26 5.44 2.35 -1.92
C GLN A 26 6.08 1.79 -3.19
N GLU A 27 6.75 0.64 -3.11
CA GLU A 27 7.33 -0.03 -4.28
C GLU A 27 6.25 -0.44 -5.29
N LEU A 28 5.11 -0.96 -4.83
CA LEU A 28 3.97 -1.29 -5.69
C LEU A 28 3.37 -0.05 -6.37
N ARG A 29 3.26 1.06 -5.65
CA ARG A 29 2.80 2.33 -6.22
C ARG A 29 3.78 2.89 -7.25
N PHE A 30 5.09 2.85 -6.98
CA PHE A 30 6.10 3.22 -7.99
C PHE A 30 5.99 2.36 -9.23
N PHE A 31 5.77 1.06 -9.07
CA PHE A 31 5.58 0.16 -10.19
C PHE A 31 4.31 0.49 -10.98
N SER A 32 3.20 0.77 -10.31
CA SER A 32 1.96 1.20 -10.96
C SER A 32 2.13 2.52 -11.72
N ILE A 33 2.84 3.50 -11.13
CA ILE A 33 3.18 4.76 -11.80
C ILE A 33 4.03 4.50 -13.04
N TYR A 34 5.06 3.68 -12.94
CA TYR A 34 5.89 3.31 -14.08
C TYR A 34 5.03 2.71 -15.21
N LEU A 35 4.19 1.71 -14.90
CA LEU A 35 3.30 1.09 -15.88
C LEU A 35 2.31 2.07 -16.51
N SER A 36 1.87 3.08 -15.78
CA SER A 36 0.95 4.11 -16.29
C SER A 36 1.62 5.11 -17.23
N MET A 37 2.93 5.19 -17.23
CA MET A 37 3.72 6.13 -18.04
C MET A 37 4.33 5.52 -19.29
N ILE A 38 4.47 4.21 -19.34
CA ILE A 38 4.96 3.50 -20.52
C ILE A 38 3.81 3.20 -21.50
N LYS A 39 4.16 3.03 -22.77
CA LYS A 39 3.25 2.57 -23.81
C LYS A 39 3.49 1.08 -24.04
N ALA A 40 2.61 0.22 -23.56
CA ALA A 40 2.78 -1.24 -23.61
C ALA A 40 3.01 -1.83 -25.02
N ARG A 41 2.79 -1.05 -26.09
CA ARG A 41 3.02 -1.45 -27.49
C ARG A 41 4.28 -0.83 -28.09
N ASP A 42 5.03 -0.03 -27.31
CA ASP A 42 6.22 0.69 -27.77
C ASP A 42 7.36 0.52 -26.76
N PRO A 43 8.27 -0.45 -26.97
CA PRO A 43 9.42 -0.66 -26.10
C PRO A 43 10.37 0.54 -25.98
N LYS A 44 10.30 1.51 -26.92
CA LYS A 44 11.08 2.73 -26.84
C LYS A 44 10.63 3.63 -25.69
N SER A 45 9.38 3.46 -25.21
CA SER A 45 8.83 4.19 -24.05
C SER A 45 9.26 3.60 -22.69
N ARG A 46 10.26 2.72 -22.66
CA ARG A 46 10.71 1.98 -21.47
C ARG A 46 11.21 2.86 -20.33
N VAL A 47 11.68 4.05 -20.64
CA VAL A 47 12.13 5.03 -19.66
C VAL A 47 10.94 5.91 -19.26
N ALA A 48 10.56 5.84 -18.00
CA ALA A 48 9.52 6.72 -17.43
C ALA A 48 10.16 7.80 -16.58
N ARG A 49 9.86 9.08 -16.90
CA ARG A 49 10.37 10.25 -16.16
C ARG A 49 9.21 11.11 -15.67
N PHE A 50 9.21 11.46 -14.39
CA PHE A 50 8.17 12.30 -13.78
C PHE A 50 8.72 13.21 -12.68
N PRO A 51 8.15 14.43 -12.51
CA PRO A 51 8.53 15.37 -11.46
C PRO A 51 8.17 14.82 -10.07
N ILE A 52 9.06 15.01 -9.09
CA ILE A 52 8.79 14.60 -7.69
C ILE A 52 7.63 15.40 -7.10
N ALA A 53 7.48 16.66 -7.45
CA ALA A 53 6.33 17.49 -7.04
C ALA A 53 5.00 16.84 -7.46
N ARG A 54 4.92 16.39 -8.71
CA ARG A 54 3.72 15.69 -9.21
C ARG A 54 3.48 14.36 -8.51
N PHE A 55 4.54 13.60 -8.27
CA PHE A 55 4.48 12.38 -7.48
C PHE A 55 3.98 12.64 -6.06
N GLN A 56 4.52 13.65 -5.38
CA GLN A 56 4.11 14.06 -4.03
C GLN A 56 2.63 14.41 -3.98
N LYS A 57 2.14 15.22 -4.91
CA LYS A 57 0.72 15.61 -5.00
C LYS A 57 -0.19 14.40 -5.24
N ILE A 58 0.12 13.57 -6.23
CA ILE A 58 -0.70 12.40 -6.59
C ILE A 58 -0.77 11.39 -5.45
N MET A 59 0.34 11.20 -4.72
CA MET A 59 0.44 10.27 -3.61
C MET A 59 -0.08 10.83 -2.28
N GLU A 60 -0.51 12.10 -2.26
CA GLU A 60 -0.93 12.81 -1.05
C GLU A 60 0.14 12.71 0.07
N LEU A 61 1.40 12.75 -0.33
CA LEU A 61 2.52 12.71 0.59
C LEU A 61 2.78 14.10 1.15
N GLY A 62 3.14 14.14 2.44
CA GLY A 62 3.73 15.33 3.02
C GLY A 62 5.14 15.57 2.49
N LYS A 63 6.02 16.10 3.33
CA LYS A 63 7.42 16.38 2.98
C LYS A 63 8.15 15.12 2.49
N ILE A 64 8.72 15.17 1.27
CA ILE A 64 9.55 14.11 0.71
C ILE A 64 11.01 14.37 1.07
N ARG A 65 11.69 13.35 1.62
CA ARG A 65 13.14 13.37 1.83
C ARG A 65 13.84 12.59 0.73
N ILE A 66 14.89 13.16 0.15
CA ILE A 66 15.67 12.50 -0.91
C ILE A 66 16.32 11.19 -0.39
N SER A 67 16.71 11.14 0.88
CA SER A 67 17.20 9.91 1.53
C SER A 67 16.14 8.79 1.51
N HIS A 68 14.88 9.10 1.72
CA HIS A 68 13.78 8.14 1.61
C HIS A 68 13.56 7.67 0.17
N MET A 69 13.66 8.58 -0.79
CA MET A 69 13.61 8.23 -2.21
C MET A 69 14.73 7.26 -2.57
N LYS A 70 15.97 7.53 -2.12
CA LYS A 70 17.12 6.64 -2.31
C LYS A 70 16.87 5.23 -1.76
N THR A 71 16.30 5.11 -0.57
CA THR A 71 15.96 3.80 0.01
C THR A 71 14.89 3.07 -0.80
N THR A 72 13.83 3.77 -1.20
CA THR A 72 12.73 3.17 -1.97
C THR A 72 13.19 2.72 -3.35
N THR A 73 13.97 3.54 -4.06
CA THR A 73 14.48 3.22 -5.39
C THR A 73 15.51 2.09 -5.34
N ASN A 74 16.39 2.06 -4.32
CA ASN A 74 17.31 0.95 -4.11
C ASN A 74 16.56 -0.37 -3.87
N ASN A 75 15.54 -0.36 -3.02
CA ASN A 75 14.73 -1.55 -2.77
C ASN A 75 14.00 -2.01 -4.04
N LEU A 76 13.54 -1.08 -4.87
CA LEU A 76 12.89 -1.39 -6.14
C LEU A 76 13.87 -2.05 -7.13
N LEU A 77 15.10 -1.54 -7.24
CA LEU A 77 16.16 -2.10 -8.08
C LEU A 77 16.61 -3.49 -7.61
N CYS A 78 16.56 -3.77 -6.32
CA CYS A 78 16.91 -5.07 -5.75
C CYS A 78 15.82 -6.13 -5.91
N LYS A 79 14.64 -5.81 -6.47
CA LYS A 79 13.56 -6.80 -6.64
C LYS A 79 13.83 -7.74 -7.80
N VAL A 80 13.94 -9.01 -7.47
CA VAL A 80 14.09 -10.09 -8.43
C VAL A 80 12.73 -10.71 -8.74
N ILE A 81 12.41 -10.80 -10.01
CA ILE A 81 11.25 -11.52 -10.54
C ILE A 81 11.69 -12.94 -10.88
N SER A 82 10.91 -13.93 -10.48
CA SER A 82 11.14 -15.34 -10.82
C SER A 82 9.95 -15.86 -11.63
N VAL A 83 10.22 -16.35 -12.84
CA VAL A 83 9.22 -16.94 -13.74
C VAL A 83 9.56 -18.39 -13.97
N ASN A 84 8.62 -19.29 -13.65
CA ASN A 84 8.78 -20.71 -13.89
C ASN A 84 8.75 -21.00 -15.41
N ARG A 85 9.59 -21.94 -15.85
CA ARG A 85 9.61 -22.46 -17.21
C ARG A 85 8.83 -23.77 -17.30
N GLU A 86 8.29 -24.05 -18.46
CA GLU A 86 7.63 -25.33 -18.75
C GLU A 86 8.53 -26.56 -18.52
N SER A 87 9.84 -26.38 -18.69
CA SER A 87 10.84 -27.40 -18.41
C SER A 87 11.04 -27.74 -16.93
N GLY A 88 10.30 -27.10 -16.01
CA GLY A 88 10.47 -27.23 -14.56
C GLY A 88 11.58 -26.35 -13.96
N GLY A 89 12.35 -25.65 -14.79
CA GLY A 89 13.32 -24.65 -14.35
C GLY A 89 12.67 -23.29 -14.10
N TYR A 90 13.49 -22.29 -13.79
CA TYR A 90 13.03 -20.91 -13.60
C TYR A 90 13.97 -19.91 -14.25
N ASN A 91 13.46 -18.71 -14.51
CA ASN A 91 14.22 -17.55 -14.97
C ASN A 91 14.09 -16.44 -13.94
N GLN A 92 15.21 -15.89 -13.48
CA GLN A 92 15.25 -14.79 -12.51
C GLN A 92 15.93 -13.57 -13.13
N PHE A 93 15.31 -12.42 -12.94
CA PHE A 93 15.82 -11.14 -13.43
C PHE A 93 15.29 -9.98 -12.58
N GLN A 94 15.99 -8.85 -12.61
CA GLN A 94 15.52 -7.62 -12.00
C GLN A 94 14.51 -6.93 -12.91
N LEU A 95 13.49 -6.34 -12.31
CA LEU A 95 12.46 -5.61 -13.06
C LEU A 95 12.99 -4.30 -13.64
N PHE A 96 13.81 -3.59 -12.86
CA PHE A 96 14.43 -2.33 -13.23
C PHE A 96 15.94 -2.44 -13.18
N LYS A 97 16.62 -1.78 -14.11
CA LYS A 97 18.08 -1.73 -14.16
C LYS A 97 18.65 -0.43 -13.60
N GLU A 98 17.87 0.65 -13.67
CA GLU A 98 18.33 1.97 -13.30
C GLU A 98 17.18 2.83 -12.75
N CYS A 99 17.50 3.65 -11.77
CA CYS A 99 16.63 4.70 -11.27
C CYS A 99 17.48 5.95 -10.95
N ILE A 100 17.15 7.06 -11.60
CA ILE A 100 17.80 8.36 -11.41
C ILE A 100 16.87 9.26 -10.61
N VAL A 101 17.40 9.92 -9.59
CA VAL A 101 16.72 10.98 -8.84
C VAL A 101 17.64 12.19 -8.89
N ASP A 102 17.28 13.21 -9.69
CA ASP A 102 18.13 14.36 -9.96
C ASP A 102 17.29 15.62 -10.21
N LYS A 103 17.95 16.77 -10.42
CA LYS A 103 17.34 18.03 -10.82
C LYS A 103 17.41 18.20 -12.33
N ASP A 104 16.35 18.76 -12.90
CA ASP A 104 16.35 19.18 -14.29
C ASP A 104 17.04 20.54 -14.47
N GLU A 105 17.07 21.06 -15.70
CA GLU A 105 17.67 22.36 -16.06
C GLU A 105 17.01 23.56 -15.36
N LYS A 106 15.77 23.39 -14.88
CA LYS A 106 15.03 24.41 -14.12
C LYS A 106 15.29 24.30 -12.61
N GLY A 107 15.99 23.27 -12.17
CA GLY A 107 16.24 22.97 -10.76
C GLY A 107 15.16 22.12 -10.10
N ASP A 108 14.16 21.62 -10.85
CA ASP A 108 13.07 20.80 -10.35
C ASP A 108 13.49 19.33 -10.23
N TRP A 109 13.20 18.73 -9.08
CA TRP A 109 13.50 17.34 -8.84
C TRP A 109 12.62 16.39 -9.66
N TYR A 110 13.23 15.37 -10.28
CA TYR A 110 12.54 14.32 -11.01
C TYR A 110 13.03 12.92 -10.62
N VAL A 111 12.21 11.95 -10.94
CA VAL A 111 12.58 10.52 -10.93
C VAL A 111 12.52 10.02 -12.36
N GLU A 112 13.55 9.26 -12.76
CA GLU A 112 13.58 8.53 -14.02
C GLU A 112 13.85 7.05 -13.73
N ILE A 113 13.06 6.17 -14.34
CA ILE A 113 13.13 4.71 -14.11
C ILE A 113 13.22 4.02 -15.46
N ASP A 114 14.23 3.15 -15.63
CA ASP A 114 14.39 2.28 -16.80
C ASP A 114 14.25 0.81 -16.41
N CYS A 115 13.45 0.06 -17.17
CA CYS A 115 13.28 -1.37 -16.94
C CYS A 115 14.47 -2.17 -17.48
N HIS A 116 14.69 -3.35 -16.89
CA HIS A 116 15.70 -4.27 -17.34
C HIS A 116 15.31 -4.92 -18.67
N ASP A 117 16.27 -5.19 -19.56
CA ASP A 117 16.01 -5.77 -20.89
C ASP A 117 15.28 -7.12 -20.82
N LYS A 118 15.55 -7.93 -19.80
CA LYS A 118 14.84 -9.19 -19.55
C LYS A 118 13.38 -9.02 -19.10
N ALA A 119 13.02 -7.82 -18.66
CA ALA A 119 11.64 -7.49 -18.29
C ALA A 119 10.78 -7.06 -19.49
N LEU A 120 11.40 -6.67 -20.64
CA LEU A 120 10.67 -6.19 -21.81
C LEU A 120 9.54 -7.13 -22.28
N PRO A 121 9.74 -8.46 -22.40
CA PRO A 121 8.67 -9.35 -22.85
C PRO A 121 7.44 -9.37 -21.92
N TYR A 122 7.61 -8.97 -20.67
CA TYR A 122 6.55 -8.94 -19.65
C TYR A 122 5.88 -7.57 -19.52
N LEU A 123 6.56 -6.51 -19.95
CA LEU A 123 6.11 -5.13 -19.86
C LEU A 123 5.58 -4.58 -21.18
N PHE A 124 6.00 -5.16 -22.31
CA PHE A 124 5.70 -4.66 -23.65
C PHE A 124 5.28 -5.79 -24.60
N GLU A 125 4.72 -5.41 -25.75
CA GLU A 125 4.43 -6.29 -26.90
C GLU A 125 3.49 -7.47 -26.63
N TYR A 126 2.77 -7.50 -25.53
CA TYR A 126 1.75 -8.50 -25.27
C TYR A 126 0.41 -8.11 -25.91
N LYS A 127 -0.23 -9.06 -26.60
CA LYS A 127 -1.52 -8.84 -27.29
C LYS A 127 -2.73 -9.33 -26.50
N THR A 128 -2.51 -10.28 -25.62
CA THR A 128 -3.55 -10.97 -24.85
C THR A 128 -3.14 -11.14 -23.39
N ARG A 129 -4.08 -11.54 -22.53
CA ARG A 129 -3.85 -11.84 -21.12
C ARG A 129 -3.28 -10.65 -20.34
N TYR A 130 -3.93 -9.50 -20.49
CA TYR A 130 -3.64 -8.29 -19.71
C TYR A 130 -4.94 -7.70 -19.16
N PHE A 131 -4.80 -6.88 -18.13
CA PHE A 131 -5.88 -6.09 -17.56
C PHE A 131 -5.46 -4.63 -17.44
N ARG A 132 -6.46 -3.75 -17.28
CA ARG A 132 -6.28 -2.30 -17.20
C ARG A 132 -7.05 -1.74 -16.04
N TYR A 133 -6.50 -0.68 -15.46
CA TYR A 133 -7.19 0.12 -14.45
C TYR A 133 -6.61 1.53 -14.43
N GLU A 134 -7.36 2.48 -13.90
CA GLU A 134 -6.85 3.83 -13.66
C GLU A 134 -5.90 3.85 -12.48
N LEU A 135 -4.79 4.58 -12.62
CA LEU A 135 -3.73 4.68 -11.61
C LEU A 135 -4.27 5.07 -10.24
N TRP A 136 -5.29 5.93 -10.20
CA TRP A 136 -5.97 6.36 -9.00
C TRP A 136 -6.40 5.22 -8.07
N ASN A 137 -6.97 4.15 -8.63
CA ASN A 137 -7.41 2.98 -7.87
C ASN A 137 -6.26 2.34 -7.07
N ALA A 138 -5.06 2.27 -7.66
CA ALA A 138 -3.88 1.73 -6.98
C ALA A 138 -3.36 2.68 -5.90
N LEU A 139 -3.39 4.00 -6.14
CA LEU A 139 -2.78 4.98 -5.26
C LEU A 139 -3.59 5.22 -3.98
N ARG A 140 -4.90 5.06 -4.00
CA ARG A 140 -5.75 5.23 -2.81
C ARG A 140 -5.67 4.07 -1.82
N LEU A 141 -5.26 2.90 -2.24
CA LEU A 141 -5.11 1.73 -1.38
C LEU A 141 -3.92 1.91 -0.42
N LYS A 142 -4.13 1.58 0.86
CA LYS A 142 -3.23 1.95 1.96
C LYS A 142 -2.23 0.86 2.36
N SER A 143 -2.42 -0.38 1.88
CA SER A 143 -1.51 -1.49 2.16
C SER A 143 -1.18 -2.32 0.94
N ALA A 144 -0.04 -3.02 0.97
CA ALA A 144 0.38 -3.92 -0.10
C ALA A 144 -0.67 -5.03 -0.35
N ASN A 145 -1.27 -5.56 0.72
CA ASN A 145 -2.31 -6.58 0.61
C ASN A 145 -3.55 -6.07 -0.13
N GLN A 146 -3.99 -4.83 0.15
CA GLN A 146 -5.12 -4.20 -0.53
C GLN A 146 -4.84 -4.02 -2.02
N LEU A 147 -3.67 -3.47 -2.38
CA LEU A 147 -3.30 -3.26 -3.77
C LEU A 147 -3.14 -4.58 -4.52
N ARG A 148 -2.51 -5.58 -3.93
CA ARG A 148 -2.37 -6.90 -4.55
C ARG A 148 -3.72 -7.59 -4.71
N MET A 149 -4.59 -7.54 -3.69
CA MET A 149 -5.95 -8.07 -3.78
C MET A 149 -6.75 -7.39 -4.90
N TYR A 150 -6.66 -6.05 -5.00
CA TYR A 150 -7.27 -5.30 -6.07
C TYR A 150 -6.83 -5.80 -7.46
N GLU A 151 -5.53 -5.87 -7.71
CA GLU A 151 -4.99 -6.32 -9.00
C GLU A 151 -5.39 -7.77 -9.34
N ILE A 152 -5.33 -8.68 -8.34
CA ILE A 152 -5.70 -10.08 -8.48
C ILE A 152 -7.18 -10.24 -8.89
N LEU A 153 -8.07 -9.43 -8.32
CA LEU A 153 -9.50 -9.46 -8.64
C LEU A 153 -9.81 -8.67 -9.91
N LYS A 154 -9.17 -7.52 -10.13
CA LYS A 154 -9.35 -6.70 -11.34
C LYS A 154 -9.04 -7.46 -12.63
N GLN A 155 -8.06 -8.35 -12.60
CA GLN A 155 -7.74 -9.25 -13.71
C GLN A 155 -8.94 -10.11 -14.15
N TYR A 156 -9.84 -10.42 -13.21
CA TYR A 156 -11.03 -11.25 -13.45
C TYR A 156 -12.34 -10.45 -13.48
N GLU A 157 -12.29 -9.14 -13.50
CA GLU A 157 -13.48 -8.27 -13.52
C GLU A 157 -14.47 -8.63 -14.63
N LYS A 158 -13.97 -8.94 -15.84
CA LYS A 158 -14.81 -9.30 -17.00
C LYS A 158 -15.47 -10.67 -16.84
N ILE A 159 -14.85 -11.58 -16.09
CA ILE A 159 -15.37 -12.93 -15.81
C ILE A 159 -16.40 -12.84 -14.68
N GLY A 160 -16.21 -11.91 -13.74
CA GLY A 160 -17.09 -11.67 -12.60
C GLY A 160 -16.81 -12.59 -11.40
N GLU A 161 -15.97 -13.62 -11.55
CA GLU A 161 -15.67 -14.54 -10.46
C GLU A 161 -14.25 -15.10 -10.55
N ARG A 162 -13.69 -15.46 -9.39
CA ARG A 162 -12.40 -16.15 -9.28
C ARG A 162 -12.38 -17.08 -8.07
N GLU A 163 -12.02 -18.35 -8.29
CA GLU A 163 -11.71 -19.29 -7.21
C GLU A 163 -10.19 -19.36 -7.02
N ILE A 164 -9.72 -19.26 -5.76
CA ILE A 164 -8.29 -19.31 -5.42
C ILE A 164 -8.11 -20.15 -4.16
N GLU A 165 -7.16 -21.07 -4.16
CA GLU A 165 -6.76 -21.79 -2.96
C GLU A 165 -6.12 -20.85 -1.94
N ILE A 166 -6.37 -21.06 -0.63
CA ILE A 166 -5.89 -20.17 0.44
C ILE A 166 -4.36 -20.01 0.40
N GLY A 167 -3.65 -21.11 0.16
CA GLY A 167 -2.20 -21.11 0.07
C GLY A 167 -1.69 -20.27 -1.12
N GLU A 168 -2.36 -20.40 -2.26
CA GLU A 168 -2.06 -19.61 -3.45
C GLU A 168 -2.37 -18.13 -3.24
N LEU A 169 -3.56 -17.81 -2.69
CA LEU A 169 -3.93 -16.43 -2.39
C LEU A 169 -2.91 -15.76 -1.48
N LYS A 170 -2.51 -16.42 -0.38
CA LYS A 170 -1.46 -15.90 0.50
C LYS A 170 -0.16 -15.61 -0.24
N ALA A 171 0.26 -16.54 -1.11
CA ALA A 171 1.47 -16.36 -1.92
C ALA A 171 1.37 -15.19 -2.89
N LEU A 172 0.21 -15.00 -3.55
CA LEU A 172 -0.06 -13.92 -4.49
C LEU A 172 -0.06 -12.54 -3.82
N ILE A 173 -0.59 -12.42 -2.60
CA ILE A 173 -0.61 -11.16 -1.86
C ILE A 173 0.64 -10.93 -0.99
N GLY A 174 1.62 -11.85 -1.02
CA GLY A 174 2.89 -11.70 -0.32
C GLY A 174 2.85 -12.08 1.17
N ILE A 175 1.87 -12.86 1.60
CA ILE A 175 1.73 -13.36 2.97
C ILE A 175 2.38 -14.75 3.10
N SER A 176 3.18 -14.96 4.13
CA SER A 176 3.78 -16.25 4.42
C SER A 176 2.72 -17.30 4.75
N GLN A 177 2.95 -18.57 4.35
CA GLN A 177 2.05 -19.66 4.68
C GLN A 177 1.87 -19.87 6.19
N LYS A 178 2.86 -19.50 6.99
CA LYS A 178 2.83 -19.58 8.46
C LYS A 178 2.05 -18.45 9.12
N GLU A 179 1.87 -17.32 8.42
CA GLU A 179 1.06 -16.22 8.91
C GLU A 179 -0.44 -16.57 8.81
N TYR A 180 -1.22 -16.12 9.79
CA TYR A 180 -2.66 -16.39 9.85
C TYR A 180 -3.02 -17.90 9.67
N PRO A 181 -2.54 -18.81 10.54
CA PRO A 181 -2.74 -20.26 10.38
C PRO A 181 -4.22 -20.66 10.44
N LYS A 182 -5.04 -19.88 11.16
CA LYS A 182 -6.50 -20.07 11.24
C LYS A 182 -7.20 -19.22 10.19
N PHE A 183 -8.12 -19.83 9.42
CA PHE A 183 -8.87 -19.15 8.38
C PHE A 183 -9.64 -17.92 8.91
N GLU A 184 -10.30 -18.02 10.07
CA GLU A 184 -11.05 -16.91 10.65
C GLU A 184 -10.16 -15.68 10.89
N ARG A 185 -8.91 -15.88 11.27
CA ARG A 185 -7.95 -14.80 11.44
C ARG A 185 -7.54 -14.19 10.09
N PHE A 186 -7.24 -15.03 9.10
CA PHE A 186 -6.94 -14.58 7.74
C PHE A 186 -8.11 -13.80 7.13
N LYS A 187 -9.32 -14.32 7.31
CA LYS A 187 -10.56 -13.67 6.90
C LYS A 187 -10.70 -12.26 7.51
N THR A 188 -10.58 -12.16 8.84
CA THR A 188 -10.79 -10.90 9.56
C THR A 188 -9.69 -9.89 9.26
N CYS A 189 -8.42 -10.29 9.32
CA CYS A 189 -7.29 -9.36 9.21
C CYS A 189 -6.89 -9.02 7.76
N VAL A 190 -7.27 -9.83 6.79
CA VAL A 190 -6.86 -9.63 5.40
C VAL A 190 -8.06 -9.47 4.47
N ILE A 191 -8.93 -10.49 4.37
CA ILE A 191 -9.98 -10.50 3.35
C ILE A 191 -11.00 -9.39 3.59
N ASN A 192 -11.54 -9.28 4.82
CA ASN A 192 -12.54 -8.27 5.17
C ASN A 192 -11.96 -6.84 5.10
N VAL A 193 -10.67 -6.66 5.46
CA VAL A 193 -9.99 -5.37 5.33
C VAL A 193 -9.85 -4.97 3.86
N CYS A 194 -9.46 -5.92 2.99
CA CYS A 194 -9.41 -5.70 1.55
C CYS A 194 -10.80 -5.44 0.97
N GLN A 195 -11.82 -6.18 1.42
CA GLN A 195 -13.19 -6.02 0.94
C GLN A 195 -13.72 -4.60 1.17
N ARG A 196 -13.55 -4.07 2.39
CA ARG A 196 -13.92 -2.69 2.68
C ARG A 196 -13.12 -1.69 1.85
N ALA A 197 -11.80 -1.84 1.82
CA ALA A 197 -10.93 -0.91 1.12
C ALA A 197 -11.21 -0.85 -0.38
N LEU A 198 -11.49 -2.00 -1.02
CA LEU A 198 -11.83 -2.02 -2.42
C LEU A 198 -13.20 -1.36 -2.67
N ALA A 199 -14.19 -1.63 -1.83
CA ALA A 199 -15.50 -1.01 -1.94
C ALA A 199 -15.48 0.51 -1.72
N GLU A 200 -14.57 1.02 -0.88
CA GLU A 200 -14.47 2.44 -0.55
C GLU A 200 -13.57 3.21 -1.54
N TYR A 201 -12.50 2.58 -2.06
CA TYR A 201 -11.42 3.30 -2.76
C TYR A 201 -11.17 2.84 -4.20
N THR A 202 -11.94 1.89 -4.74
CA THR A 202 -11.69 1.37 -6.09
C THR A 202 -12.96 1.17 -6.93
N ASP A 203 -12.76 1.02 -8.23
CA ASP A 203 -13.79 0.79 -9.24
C ASP A 203 -14.38 -0.64 -9.22
N ILE A 204 -13.90 -1.51 -8.34
CA ILE A 204 -14.47 -2.84 -8.09
C ILE A 204 -14.80 -3.06 -6.62
N LYS A 205 -15.83 -3.86 -6.37
CA LYS A 205 -16.16 -4.42 -5.06
C LYS A 205 -16.36 -5.93 -5.18
N PHE A 206 -16.21 -6.66 -4.09
CA PHE A 206 -16.39 -8.10 -4.14
C PHE A 206 -17.15 -8.65 -2.92
N THR A 207 -17.79 -9.79 -3.14
CA THR A 207 -18.24 -10.70 -2.08
C THR A 207 -17.45 -11.99 -2.18
N TYR A 208 -17.47 -12.83 -1.15
CA TYR A 208 -16.72 -14.08 -1.20
C TYR A 208 -17.40 -15.20 -0.40
N GLU A 209 -17.13 -16.44 -0.81
CA GLU A 209 -17.62 -17.65 -0.18
C GLU A 209 -16.45 -18.62 0.08
N PRO A 210 -16.27 -19.11 1.32
CA PRO A 210 -15.25 -20.10 1.61
C PRO A 210 -15.66 -21.47 1.10
N ILE A 211 -14.77 -22.13 0.36
CA ILE A 211 -14.97 -23.47 -0.19
C ILE A 211 -14.38 -24.51 0.76
N LYS A 212 -15.23 -25.43 1.18
CA LYS A 212 -14.87 -26.54 2.06
C LYS A 212 -14.64 -27.81 1.24
N ARG A 213 -13.57 -28.56 1.56
CA ARG A 213 -13.29 -29.87 0.95
C ARG A 213 -12.92 -30.90 2.03
N GLY A 214 -13.21 -32.17 1.73
CA GLY A 214 -12.83 -33.33 2.56
C GLY A 214 -13.74 -33.60 3.76
N LYS A 215 -13.50 -34.77 4.40
CA LYS A 215 -14.17 -35.17 5.67
C LYS A 215 -13.74 -34.19 6.78
N GLY A 216 -14.69 -33.48 7.37
CA GLY A 216 -14.44 -32.45 8.40
C GLY A 216 -14.54 -31.00 7.91
N GLY A 217 -14.82 -30.78 6.62
CA GLY A 217 -15.19 -29.46 6.09
C GLY A 217 -14.10 -28.39 6.20
N LYS A 218 -12.81 -28.76 6.05
CA LYS A 218 -11.72 -27.79 6.05
C LYS A 218 -11.86 -26.82 4.90
N ILE A 219 -11.76 -25.52 5.19
CA ILE A 219 -11.75 -24.47 4.16
C ILE A 219 -10.41 -24.52 3.44
N VAL A 220 -10.43 -24.71 2.13
CA VAL A 220 -9.23 -24.87 1.27
C VAL A 220 -9.10 -23.78 0.21
N ALA A 221 -10.21 -23.20 -0.21
CA ALA A 221 -10.24 -22.17 -1.24
C ALA A 221 -11.28 -21.11 -0.92
N ILE A 222 -11.25 -20.03 -1.66
CA ILE A 222 -12.22 -18.93 -1.59
C ILE A 222 -12.70 -18.64 -3.00
N LYS A 223 -14.01 -18.59 -3.18
CA LYS A 223 -14.66 -18.07 -4.38
C LYS A 223 -14.97 -16.60 -4.18
N PHE A 224 -14.38 -15.73 -4.98
CA PHE A 224 -14.68 -14.31 -5.04
C PHE A 224 -15.70 -14.04 -6.14
N ASN A 225 -16.74 -13.26 -5.83
CA ASN A 225 -17.68 -12.71 -6.80
C ASN A 225 -17.37 -11.21 -6.95
N ILE A 226 -17.00 -10.79 -8.17
CA ILE A 226 -16.42 -9.48 -8.45
C ILE A 226 -17.46 -8.62 -9.15
N HIS A 227 -17.68 -7.41 -8.66
CA HIS A 227 -18.68 -6.48 -9.17
C HIS A 227 -18.04 -5.11 -9.46
N LYS A 228 -18.56 -4.41 -10.47
CA LYS A 228 -18.21 -3.00 -10.67
C LYS A 228 -18.74 -2.16 -9.51
N ASN A 229 -17.96 -1.19 -9.09
CA ASN A 229 -18.34 -0.24 -8.06
C ASN A 229 -18.73 1.09 -8.69
N ILE A 230 -19.96 1.17 -9.19
CA ILE A 230 -20.46 2.32 -9.97
C ILE A 230 -20.46 3.60 -9.12
N GLU A 231 -20.82 3.49 -7.85
CA GLU A 231 -20.87 4.64 -6.91
C GLU A 231 -19.51 5.34 -6.72
N TYR A 232 -18.43 4.57 -6.83
CA TYR A 232 -17.08 5.11 -6.70
C TYR A 232 -16.62 5.90 -7.94
N VAL A 233 -17.02 5.49 -9.13
CA VAL A 233 -16.62 6.13 -10.40
C VAL A 233 -17.12 7.56 -10.48
N ASP A 234 -18.31 7.86 -9.92
CA ASP A 234 -18.91 9.18 -9.94
C ASP A 234 -18.17 10.19 -9.03
N GLN A 235 -17.47 9.72 -7.98
CA GLN A 235 -16.70 10.56 -7.06
C GLN A 235 -15.37 11.04 -7.65
N ILE A 236 -14.76 10.26 -8.55
CA ILE A 236 -13.44 10.60 -9.14
C ILE A 236 -13.51 11.91 -9.93
N GLY A 237 -14.59 12.14 -10.66
CA GLY A 237 -14.75 13.33 -11.50
C GLY A 237 -14.76 14.64 -10.71
N LEU A 238 -15.31 14.64 -9.49
CA LEU A 238 -15.35 15.81 -8.60
C LEU A 238 -13.97 16.08 -7.98
N ASP A 239 -13.31 15.04 -7.47
CA ASP A 239 -11.97 15.16 -6.87
C ASP A 239 -10.93 15.63 -7.90
N GLU A 240 -11.04 15.19 -9.16
CA GLU A 240 -10.17 15.60 -10.25
C GLU A 240 -10.36 17.07 -10.63
N TYR A 241 -11.58 17.57 -10.59
CA TYR A 241 -11.89 18.97 -10.85
C TYR A 241 -11.25 19.91 -9.81
N TYR A 242 -11.30 19.54 -8.52
CA TYR A 242 -10.66 20.31 -7.44
C TYR A 242 -9.14 20.23 -7.46
N ASP A 243 -8.55 19.10 -7.86
CA ASP A 243 -7.10 18.92 -7.97
C ASP A 243 -6.45 19.75 -9.08
N LEU A 244 -7.18 19.98 -10.18
CA LEU A 244 -6.70 20.80 -11.30
C LEU A 244 -6.57 22.28 -10.94
N GLN A 245 -7.28 22.75 -9.89
CA GLN A 245 -7.27 24.16 -9.48
C GLN A 245 -6.18 24.51 -8.46
N SER A 246 -5.51 23.53 -7.84
CA SER A 246 -4.48 23.77 -6.84
C SER A 246 -3.08 23.52 -7.39
N GLU A 247 -2.21 24.56 -7.42
CA GLU A 247 -0.79 24.38 -7.71
C GLU A 247 -0.08 23.68 -6.54
N PRO A 248 0.80 22.69 -6.79
CA PRO A 248 1.49 21.98 -5.74
C PRO A 248 2.64 22.81 -5.16
N GLU A 249 2.60 23.10 -3.87
CA GLU A 249 3.79 23.54 -3.15
C GLU A 249 4.74 22.36 -2.94
N LEU A 250 5.93 22.43 -3.52
CA LEU A 250 6.96 21.40 -3.39
C LEU A 250 7.76 21.62 -2.12
N ILE A 251 7.59 20.75 -1.12
CA ILE A 251 8.39 20.76 0.10
C ILE A 251 9.40 19.62 0.04
N ILE A 252 10.66 19.94 -0.34
CA ILE A 252 11.77 18.97 -0.40
C ILE A 252 12.77 19.30 0.69
N ASP A 253 13.10 18.33 1.53
CA ASP A 253 14.16 18.41 2.52
C ASP A 253 15.41 17.75 1.95
N VAL A 254 16.40 18.54 1.56
CA VAL A 254 17.70 18.07 1.10
C VAL A 254 18.67 18.14 2.29
N GLU A 255 18.92 17.02 2.96
CA GLU A 255 20.01 16.93 3.90
C GLU A 255 21.33 16.92 3.13
N TYR A 256 22.07 18.04 3.16
CA TYR A 256 23.47 18.06 2.80
C TYR A 256 24.25 17.29 3.89
N THR A 257 24.65 16.08 3.56
CA THR A 257 25.67 15.39 4.40
C THR A 257 27.02 16.01 4.10
N ASP A 258 27.42 16.94 4.96
CA ASP A 258 28.82 17.36 5.04
C ASP A 258 29.65 16.14 5.45
N LYS A 259 30.64 15.78 4.62
CA LYS A 259 31.54 14.65 4.85
C LYS A 259 32.52 14.96 5.96
N SER A 260 32.05 15.08 7.20
CA SER A 260 32.89 14.97 8.38
C SER A 260 32.05 14.91 9.64
N LYS A 261 31.64 13.71 9.99
CA LYS A 261 31.61 13.16 11.36
C LYS A 261 30.76 11.89 11.35
N ASN A 262 31.45 10.77 11.57
CA ASN A 262 30.82 9.51 11.96
C ASN A 262 29.95 9.76 13.19
N THR A 263 28.64 9.72 13.00
CA THR A 263 27.68 9.41 14.05
C THR A 263 26.74 8.39 13.44
N GLU A 264 26.82 7.20 13.95
CA GLU A 264 25.95 6.08 13.67
C GLU A 264 24.49 6.52 13.86
N HIS A 265 23.78 6.78 12.76
CA HIS A 265 22.32 6.82 12.80
C HIS A 265 21.84 5.37 12.80
N GLU A 266 21.43 4.92 13.97
CA GLU A 266 20.70 3.66 14.19
C GLU A 266 19.64 3.50 13.10
N GLY A 267 19.89 2.52 12.21
CA GLY A 267 18.86 2.03 11.30
C GLY A 267 17.65 1.62 12.14
N ARG A 268 16.46 2.06 11.75
CA ARG A 268 15.21 1.61 12.37
C ARG A 268 15.26 0.09 12.42
N ARG A 269 15.50 -0.45 13.60
CA ARG A 269 15.43 -1.89 13.87
C ARG A 269 14.05 -2.33 13.44
N LYS A 270 14.00 -3.31 12.56
CA LYS A 270 12.73 -3.97 12.17
C LYS A 270 12.13 -4.53 13.44
N ILE A 271 11.10 -3.88 13.97
CA ILE A 271 10.46 -4.29 15.23
C ILE A 271 9.78 -5.63 14.93
N ILE A 272 10.28 -6.68 15.56
CA ILE A 272 9.72 -8.03 15.44
C ILE A 272 8.65 -8.16 16.51
N PHE A 273 7.40 -8.16 16.11
CA PHE A 273 6.27 -8.39 16.99
C PHE A 273 6.08 -9.90 17.24
N LYS A 274 6.07 -10.31 18.48
CA LYS A 274 5.73 -11.68 18.89
C LYS A 274 4.22 -11.94 18.84
N ASN A 275 3.43 -10.87 19.02
CA ASN A 275 1.98 -10.94 19.05
C ASN A 275 1.41 -10.47 17.70
N GLU A 276 0.73 -11.37 16.97
CA GLU A 276 0.10 -11.07 15.66
C GLU A 276 -0.96 -9.94 15.73
N ASN A 277 -1.64 -9.79 16.88
CA ASN A 277 -2.61 -8.70 17.06
C ASN A 277 -1.93 -7.34 17.11
N LEU A 278 -0.77 -7.26 17.79
CA LEU A 278 0.00 -6.02 17.88
C LEU A 278 0.66 -5.70 16.56
N LYS A 279 1.12 -6.71 15.82
CA LYS A 279 1.63 -6.53 14.46
C LYS A 279 0.58 -5.94 13.53
N PHE A 280 -0.66 -6.45 13.59
CA PHE A 280 -1.77 -5.92 12.81
C PHE A 280 -2.08 -4.46 13.16
N LEU A 281 -2.17 -4.13 14.46
CA LEU A 281 -2.40 -2.75 14.89
C LEU A 281 -1.21 -1.82 14.56
N ALA A 282 0.02 -2.34 14.60
CA ALA A 282 1.22 -1.57 14.26
C ALA A 282 1.24 -1.11 12.79
N GLU A 283 0.57 -1.83 11.89
CA GLU A 283 0.41 -1.42 10.49
C GLU A 283 -0.37 -0.09 10.37
N ALA A 284 -1.32 0.19 11.26
CA ALA A 284 -2.03 1.47 11.31
C ALA A 284 -1.12 2.66 11.64
N CYS A 285 0.02 2.40 12.30
CA CYS A 285 1.03 3.38 12.68
C CYS A 285 2.33 3.25 11.86
N ASN A 286 2.31 2.57 10.69
CA ASN A 286 3.48 2.32 9.86
C ASN A 286 4.65 1.63 10.60
N GLY A 287 4.37 0.85 11.64
CA GLY A 287 5.37 0.18 12.47
C GLY A 287 6.26 1.15 13.27
N GLU A 288 5.80 2.36 13.56
CA GLU A 288 6.59 3.40 14.25
C GLU A 288 6.87 3.04 15.71
N PHE A 289 5.95 2.32 16.37
CA PHE A 289 6.00 2.10 17.82
C PHE A 289 6.49 0.68 18.16
N THR A 290 7.20 0.55 19.29
CA THR A 290 7.69 -0.73 19.80
C THR A 290 6.53 -1.65 20.23
N GLU A 291 6.80 -2.95 20.43
CA GLU A 291 5.81 -3.92 20.89
C GLU A 291 5.18 -3.50 22.23
N GLU A 292 6.00 -3.01 23.17
CA GLU A 292 5.57 -2.50 24.47
C GLU A 292 4.66 -1.26 24.32
N GLN A 293 5.03 -0.34 23.44
CA GLN A 293 4.20 0.83 23.14
C GLN A 293 2.88 0.44 22.49
N MET A 294 2.88 -0.55 21.60
CA MET A 294 1.68 -1.07 20.96
C MET A 294 0.76 -1.80 21.95
N ASP A 295 1.30 -2.46 22.96
CA ASP A 295 0.50 -3.06 24.06
C ASP A 295 -0.24 -1.96 24.87
N ILE A 296 0.44 -0.85 25.16
CA ILE A 296 -0.18 0.30 25.83
C ILE A 296 -1.27 0.89 24.93
N ILE A 297 -1.00 1.14 23.64
CA ILE A 297 -1.99 1.62 22.68
C ILE A 297 -3.22 0.70 22.66
N LYS A 298 -3.01 -0.61 22.59
CA LYS A 298 -4.09 -1.60 22.59
C LYS A 298 -4.95 -1.51 23.85
N SER A 299 -4.34 -1.26 25.02
CA SER A 299 -5.09 -1.10 26.28
C SER A 299 -6.05 0.11 26.27
N TYR A 300 -5.70 1.16 25.54
CA TYR A 300 -6.58 2.31 25.29
C TYR A 300 -7.68 2.00 24.29
N LEU A 301 -7.35 1.31 23.20
CA LEU A 301 -8.31 0.92 22.17
C LEU A 301 -9.42 0.01 22.71
N VAL A 302 -9.10 -0.88 23.65
CA VAL A 302 -10.10 -1.72 24.35
C VAL A 302 -11.13 -0.88 25.11
N LYS A 303 -10.74 0.28 25.63
CA LYS A 303 -11.63 1.18 26.37
C LYS A 303 -12.44 2.12 25.46
N LEU A 304 -11.89 2.47 24.30
CA LEU A 304 -12.44 3.49 23.41
C LEU A 304 -13.33 2.91 22.31
N VAL A 305 -13.07 1.69 21.88
CA VAL A 305 -13.81 1.03 20.80
C VAL A 305 -14.81 0.04 21.41
N PRO A 306 -16.13 0.23 21.20
CA PRO A 306 -17.15 -0.70 21.70
C PRO A 306 -16.90 -2.12 21.21
N PHE A 307 -17.08 -3.11 22.07
CA PHE A 307 -16.92 -4.51 21.73
C PHE A 307 -18.05 -4.97 20.80
N ASP A 308 -17.69 -5.26 19.54
CA ASP A 308 -18.51 -6.01 18.60
C ASP A 308 -17.72 -7.26 18.16
N SER A 309 -18.31 -8.43 18.38
CA SER A 309 -17.66 -9.72 18.10
C SER A 309 -17.27 -9.95 16.64
N LYS A 310 -17.87 -9.21 15.68
CA LYS A 310 -17.64 -9.38 14.25
C LYS A 310 -16.60 -8.42 13.68
N THR A 311 -16.55 -7.19 14.16
CA THR A 311 -15.76 -6.09 13.56
C THR A 311 -14.71 -5.50 14.50
N TYR A 312 -14.73 -5.85 15.77
CA TYR A 312 -13.96 -5.24 16.84
C TYR A 312 -12.47 -4.96 16.55
N GLN A 313 -11.76 -5.91 15.95
CA GLN A 313 -10.33 -5.72 15.64
C GLN A 313 -10.12 -4.73 14.49
N ILE A 314 -11.03 -4.69 13.55
CA ILE A 314 -10.99 -3.78 12.42
C ILE A 314 -11.34 -2.37 12.90
N ASP A 315 -12.32 -2.27 13.77
CA ASP A 315 -12.74 -0.99 14.35
C ASP A 315 -11.63 -0.39 15.22
N GLN A 316 -10.88 -1.22 15.96
CA GLN A 316 -9.66 -0.80 16.65
C GLN A 316 -8.58 -0.30 15.70
N TYR A 317 -8.37 -0.99 14.58
CA TYR A 317 -7.41 -0.58 13.56
C TYR A 317 -7.79 0.75 12.93
N ASP A 318 -9.04 0.91 12.48
CA ASP A 318 -9.53 2.12 11.85
C ASP A 318 -9.50 3.32 12.80
N TYR A 319 -9.88 3.08 14.06
CA TYR A 319 -9.78 4.09 15.10
C TYR A 319 -8.34 4.54 15.35
N LEU A 320 -7.41 3.60 15.50
CA LEU A 320 -5.99 3.89 15.67
C LEU A 320 -5.42 4.64 14.45
N LEU A 321 -5.78 4.21 13.25
CA LEU A 321 -5.36 4.87 12.01
C LEU A 321 -5.83 6.33 11.95
N SER A 322 -7.07 6.62 12.41
CA SER A 322 -7.59 7.99 12.47
C SER A 322 -6.78 8.84 13.44
N LYS A 323 -6.45 8.32 14.64
CA LYS A 323 -5.64 9.02 15.63
C LYS A 323 -4.18 9.18 15.22
N TYR A 324 -3.64 8.23 14.51
CA TYR A 324 -2.31 8.36 13.93
C TYR A 324 -2.23 9.42 12.82
N LYS A 325 -3.31 9.59 12.04
CA LYS A 325 -3.41 10.72 11.10
C LYS A 325 -3.46 12.06 11.84
N GLU A 326 -4.19 12.17 12.93
CA GLU A 326 -4.25 13.37 13.77
C GLU A 326 -2.88 13.70 14.36
N LEU A 327 -2.16 12.69 14.87
CA LEU A 327 -0.77 12.82 15.30
C LEU A 327 0.13 13.34 14.17
N ASN A 328 0.03 12.77 12.97
CA ASN A 328 0.84 13.18 11.83
C ASN A 328 0.50 14.61 11.38
N TYR A 329 -0.79 14.96 11.36
CA TYR A 329 -1.21 16.34 11.08
C TYR A 329 -0.60 17.32 12.06
N ARG A 330 -0.67 17.03 13.37
CA ARG A 330 -0.06 17.87 14.42
C ARG A 330 1.46 17.94 14.31
N ALA A 331 2.12 16.82 14.00
CA ALA A 331 3.58 16.75 13.88
C ALA A 331 4.10 17.55 12.68
N ASN A 332 3.30 17.71 11.63
CA ASN A 332 3.66 18.40 10.40
C ASN A 332 3.30 19.90 10.40
N ARG A 333 2.62 20.40 11.44
CA ARG A 333 2.29 21.83 11.55
C ARG A 333 3.55 22.65 11.87
N GLN A 334 3.84 23.63 11.02
CA GLN A 334 5.01 24.51 11.18
C GLN A 334 4.76 25.67 12.16
N ASP A 335 3.51 26.02 12.40
CA ASP A 335 3.09 27.08 13.33
C ASP A 335 3.14 26.67 14.80
N LEU A 336 3.43 25.41 15.09
CA LEU A 336 3.51 24.86 16.44
C LEU A 336 4.91 24.26 16.71
N ALA A 337 5.30 24.25 17.98
CA ALA A 337 6.57 23.64 18.38
C ALA A 337 6.63 22.15 17.97
N PRO A 338 7.80 21.67 17.50
CA PRO A 338 7.98 20.27 17.10
C PRO A 338 7.60 19.29 18.22
N LEU A 339 6.94 18.19 17.86
CA LEU A 339 6.64 17.13 18.83
C LEU A 339 7.92 16.41 19.25
N LYS A 340 8.30 16.56 20.52
CA LYS A 340 9.49 15.87 21.09
C LYS A 340 9.25 14.36 21.26
N ASN A 341 8.03 13.94 21.55
CA ASN A 341 7.68 12.53 21.75
C ASN A 341 6.31 12.23 21.13
N ARG A 342 6.33 11.54 20.00
CA ARG A 342 5.13 11.19 19.21
C ARG A 342 4.24 10.18 19.94
N PHE A 343 4.83 9.19 20.62
CA PHE A 343 4.09 8.22 21.41
C PHE A 343 3.35 8.88 22.59
N ALA A 344 4.02 9.77 23.33
CA ALA A 344 3.37 10.48 24.43
C ALA A 344 2.22 11.35 23.96
N TYR A 345 2.33 11.98 22.79
CA TYR A 345 1.24 12.75 22.20
C TYR A 345 0.08 11.86 21.78
N LEU A 346 0.32 10.74 21.12
CA LEU A 346 -0.75 9.79 20.75
C LEU A 346 -1.47 9.27 21.99
N LYS A 347 -0.72 8.97 23.05
CA LYS A 347 -1.29 8.57 24.34
C LYS A 347 -2.21 9.66 24.93
N SER A 348 -1.78 10.92 24.90
CA SER A 348 -2.61 12.05 25.40
C SER A 348 -3.92 12.21 24.62
N LEU A 349 -3.95 11.94 23.32
CA LEU A 349 -5.18 11.96 22.53
C LEU A 349 -6.19 10.91 23.03
N PHE A 350 -5.74 9.71 23.36
CA PHE A 350 -6.60 8.68 23.92
C PHE A 350 -7.09 9.03 25.32
N GLU A 351 -6.23 9.60 26.17
CA GLU A 351 -6.59 10.01 27.54
C GLU A 351 -7.67 11.10 27.54
N ILE A 352 -7.56 12.08 26.65
CA ILE A 352 -8.57 13.13 26.47
C ILE A 352 -9.94 12.52 26.09
N GLU A 353 -9.96 11.57 25.15
CA GLU A 353 -11.21 10.96 24.71
C GLU A 353 -11.85 10.08 25.78
N ILE A 354 -11.06 9.33 26.54
CA ILE A 354 -11.59 8.54 27.67
C ILE A 354 -12.24 9.47 28.71
N LYS A 355 -11.61 10.60 28.98
CA LYS A 355 -12.16 11.61 29.90
C LYS A 355 -13.49 12.18 29.37
N ASN A 356 -13.56 12.52 28.09
CA ASN A 356 -14.77 13.02 27.45
C ASN A 356 -15.95 12.01 27.46
N ILE A 357 -15.63 10.71 27.38
CA ILE A 357 -16.63 9.64 27.47
C ILE A 357 -17.13 9.50 28.91
N GLY A 358 -16.25 9.63 29.92
CA GLY A 358 -16.60 9.58 31.33
C GLY A 358 -17.56 10.73 31.74
N GLU A 359 -17.26 11.95 31.32
CA GLU A 359 -18.09 13.14 31.60
C GLU A 359 -19.47 13.07 30.95
N LYS A 360 -19.62 12.41 29.79
CA LYS A 360 -20.92 12.19 29.12
C LYS A 360 -21.79 11.12 29.80
N SER A 361 -21.17 10.19 30.54
CA SER A 361 -21.90 9.15 31.28
C SER A 361 -22.41 9.60 32.66
N GLU A 362 -21.84 10.67 33.24
CA GLU A 362 -22.31 11.27 34.50
C GLU A 362 -23.44 12.31 34.33
N THR A 363 -23.73 12.71 33.09
CA THR A 363 -24.78 13.70 32.73
C THR A 363 -26.05 13.05 32.18
N LYS A 364 -26.19 11.75 32.23
CA LYS A 364 -27.41 10.98 31.93
C LYS A 364 -27.91 10.25 33.19
#